data_2ddab5ec08ab3b8d47e9eb3ee7c1090b
#
_entry.id   2ddab5ec08ab3b8d47e9eb3ee7c1090b
#
_cell.length_a   1.000
_cell.length_b   1.000
_cell.length_c   1.000
_cell.angle_alpha   90.00
_cell.angle_beta   90.00
_cell.angle_gamma   90.00
#
_symmetry.space_group_name_H-M   'P 1'
#
loop_
_entity.id
_entity.type
_entity.pdbx_description
1 polymer ?
#
loop_
_entity_poly.entity_id
_entity_poly.type
_entity_poly.pdbx_seq_one_letter_code
_entity_poly.pdbx_strand_id
1 'polypeptide(L)'
;MLNMSKRFDRPEMSLLDVETLKGKRIEFESIAQMLTVRAQEIPDAVHVLYYDEVITYAQINERANRVANYLKGKGVVKGDTVSVMILNSPEIYYTMFGAQKLGAIAGAINYMLKGPEIAYVLEDSKPKIAFVGSEYMVEFARGWELSRHKPVVVEVVTGIDHEETISEETLKAILDQYPTDECLVAQSLDDPFLLLYSSGTTGTPKGILISNRNQFAICKGMSMMGVNTPGDVWMIILPMFHTNPLSVATYPYSYQGLTLCIRKNFSPVDFWPSLTRYGVTIVMAVPAMYAYIYNAADPATIDHYRLKLRYAFAGAAPMPLELVRGFKEKFGVQVIDGYGLTEATGVSTVSFGAPENLQSIGIAIYGQEVEIMDDDNNILPYGEKGEICILGEAVMMGYLNKPEANAEALRDGWLHTGDMGYMDDRGYVYISGRKKEMINRGGENIYPREIEIPLEKHLKIAEVAVVGAPDPALGERVRACIVLHPSCSMTAEEVREYLSDKIAKYKLPEIVEFMPGLPRNPTGKVMKHELKKMTLPQGGSLK
;
A
#
# COMPACT_ATOMS: atom_id res chain seq x y z
N MET A 1 31.20 -4.01 -15.68
CA MET A 1 30.52 -2.80 -16.20
C MET A 1 29.68 -3.23 -17.40
N LEU A 2 28.46 -3.68 -17.14
CA LEU A 2 27.48 -4.01 -18.16
C LEU A 2 26.95 -2.71 -18.77
N ASN A 3 26.92 -2.67 -20.10
CA ASN A 3 26.61 -1.51 -20.89
C ASN A 3 25.08 -1.23 -20.85
N MET A 4 24.62 -0.54 -19.80
CA MET A 4 23.21 -0.29 -19.46
C MET A 4 22.59 0.90 -20.21
N SER A 5 23.25 1.47 -21.24
CA SER A 5 22.85 2.77 -21.78
C SER A 5 22.10 2.77 -23.11
N LYS A 6 21.55 1.67 -23.58
CA LYS A 6 21.00 1.62 -24.96
C LYS A 6 19.59 1.09 -25.17
N ARG A 7 18.70 1.04 -24.16
CA ARG A 7 17.35 0.52 -24.42
C ARG A 7 16.21 1.54 -24.40
N PHE A 8 16.45 2.77 -24.04
CA PHE A 8 15.39 3.78 -23.99
C PHE A 8 15.83 5.12 -24.58
N ASP A 9 15.63 5.32 -25.89
CA ASP A 9 15.17 6.62 -26.37
C ASP A 9 13.72 6.78 -25.90
N ARG A 10 13.53 7.11 -24.61
CA ARG A 10 12.24 7.62 -24.13
C ARG A 10 12.00 8.93 -24.88
N PRO A 11 10.78 9.15 -25.46
CA PRO A 11 10.44 10.50 -25.86
C PRO A 11 10.76 11.38 -24.65
N GLU A 12 11.56 12.42 -24.86
CA GLU A 12 11.84 13.41 -23.82
C GLU A 12 10.49 13.88 -23.26
N MET A 13 10.05 13.25 -22.17
CA MET A 13 9.15 13.93 -21.26
C MET A 13 9.96 15.16 -20.86
N SER A 14 9.55 16.30 -21.37
CA SER A 14 10.14 17.58 -21.02
C SER A 14 10.25 17.57 -19.51
N LEU A 15 11.48 17.42 -19.04
CA LEU A 15 11.84 17.55 -17.65
C LEU A 15 11.29 18.91 -17.24
N LEU A 16 10.13 18.90 -16.60
CA LEU A 16 9.70 20.06 -15.83
C LEU A 16 10.83 20.26 -14.84
N ASP A 17 11.59 21.30 -15.11
CA ASP A 17 12.80 21.66 -14.39
C ASP A 17 12.52 21.61 -12.89
N VAL A 18 13.05 20.59 -12.20
CA VAL A 18 12.92 20.43 -10.74
C VAL A 18 13.65 21.57 -10.01
N GLU A 19 14.43 22.38 -10.72
CA GLU A 19 15.01 23.61 -10.19
C GLU A 19 13.97 24.65 -9.76
N THR A 20 12.70 24.48 -10.07
CA THR A 20 11.67 25.51 -9.84
C THR A 20 10.64 25.24 -8.75
N LEU A 21 10.83 24.33 -7.84
CA LEU A 21 10.27 24.52 -6.51
C LEU A 21 11.08 25.62 -5.80
N LYS A 22 10.92 26.90 -6.27
CA LYS A 22 11.58 28.11 -5.75
C LYS A 22 13.12 28.08 -5.75
N GLY A 23 13.79 27.49 -6.76
CA GLY A 23 15.23 27.70 -6.98
C GLY A 23 16.15 27.15 -5.89
N LYS A 24 15.69 26.26 -5.02
CA LYS A 24 16.52 25.59 -4.01
C LYS A 24 16.35 24.08 -4.12
N ARG A 25 17.43 23.42 -4.48
CA ARG A 25 17.61 21.97 -4.30
C ARG A 25 17.68 21.70 -2.80
N ILE A 26 16.56 21.33 -2.19
CA ILE A 26 16.53 21.00 -0.77
C ILE A 26 16.91 19.53 -0.64
N GLU A 27 18.12 19.27 -0.20
CA GLU A 27 18.59 17.94 0.16
C GLU A 27 18.40 17.78 1.68
N PHE A 28 17.57 16.82 2.07
CA PHE A 28 17.41 16.44 3.47
C PHE A 28 18.25 15.19 3.76
N GLU A 29 18.82 15.14 4.96
CA GLU A 29 19.59 13.98 5.44
C GLU A 29 18.70 12.89 6.03
N SER A 30 17.50 13.27 6.53
CA SER A 30 16.51 12.35 7.06
C SER A 30 15.08 12.88 6.96
N ILE A 31 14.12 11.96 7.05
CA ILE A 31 12.67 12.29 7.08
C ILE A 31 12.34 13.17 8.29
N ALA A 32 13.00 12.98 9.44
CA ALA A 32 12.79 13.82 10.61
C ALA A 32 13.35 15.24 10.40
N GLN A 33 14.52 15.39 9.78
CA GLN A 33 15.08 16.71 9.42
C GLN A 33 14.16 17.44 8.43
N MET A 34 13.60 16.72 7.46
CA MET A 34 12.63 17.27 6.51
C MET A 34 11.46 17.96 7.23
N LEU A 35 10.85 17.31 8.24
CA LEU A 35 9.77 17.91 9.01
C LEU A 35 10.24 19.18 9.74
N THR A 36 11.40 19.12 10.40
CA THR A 36 11.98 20.25 11.13
C THR A 36 12.20 21.45 10.21
N VAL A 37 12.79 21.23 9.03
CA VAL A 37 13.04 22.30 8.04
C VAL A 37 11.71 22.86 7.50
N ARG A 38 10.74 22.01 7.18
CA ARG A 38 9.41 22.47 6.72
C ARG A 38 8.70 23.31 7.77
N ALA A 39 8.77 22.91 9.05
CA ALA A 39 8.20 23.68 10.14
C ALA A 39 8.87 25.05 10.34
N GLN A 40 10.15 25.21 9.94
CA GLN A 40 10.85 26.48 9.94
C GLN A 40 10.53 27.36 8.72
N GLU A 41 10.42 26.73 7.53
CA GLU A 41 10.20 27.45 6.27
C GLU A 41 8.75 27.92 6.09
N ILE A 42 7.79 27.07 6.50
CA ILE A 42 6.35 27.28 6.32
C ILE A 42 5.57 26.98 7.60
N PRO A 43 5.89 27.62 8.76
CA PRO A 43 5.34 27.24 10.06
C PRO A 43 3.81 27.27 10.12
N ASP A 44 3.19 28.23 9.48
CA ASP A 44 1.74 28.47 9.50
C ASP A 44 0.98 27.73 8.39
N ALA A 45 1.70 27.05 7.48
CA ALA A 45 1.04 26.26 6.44
C ALA A 45 0.33 25.05 7.07
N VAL A 46 -0.88 24.78 6.58
CA VAL A 46 -1.68 23.63 7.04
C VAL A 46 -1.03 22.35 6.55
N HIS A 47 -0.66 21.47 7.48
CA HIS A 47 -0.16 20.14 7.16
C HIS A 47 -1.25 19.08 7.26
N VAL A 48 -2.08 19.12 8.30
CA VAL A 48 -3.13 18.12 8.54
C VAL A 48 -4.48 18.79 8.75
N LEU A 49 -5.48 18.26 8.04
CA LEU A 49 -6.90 18.48 8.29
C LEU A 49 -7.48 17.19 8.87
N TYR A 50 -7.99 17.25 10.09
CA TYR A 50 -8.60 16.11 10.77
C TYR A 50 -9.94 16.52 11.37
N TYR A 51 -11.03 16.24 10.67
CA TYR A 51 -12.38 16.73 11.00
C TYR A 51 -12.38 18.28 11.15
N ASP A 52 -12.65 18.80 12.36
CA ASP A 52 -12.64 20.25 12.62
C ASP A 52 -11.28 20.77 13.09
N GLU A 53 -10.30 19.90 13.26
CA GLU A 53 -8.94 20.25 13.65
C GLU A 53 -8.09 20.60 12.43
N VAL A 54 -7.43 21.76 12.50
CA VAL A 54 -6.48 22.26 11.49
C VAL A 54 -5.12 22.36 12.15
N ILE A 55 -4.15 21.58 11.67
CA ILE A 55 -2.83 21.47 12.31
C ILE A 55 -1.76 21.93 11.33
N THR A 56 -0.94 22.90 11.74
CA THR A 56 0.14 23.46 10.93
C THR A 56 1.41 22.61 11.02
N TYR A 57 2.37 22.89 10.12
CA TYR A 57 3.70 22.27 10.16
C TYR A 57 4.42 22.52 11.47
N ALA A 58 4.35 23.76 12.00
CA ALA A 58 4.94 24.11 13.28
C ALA A 58 4.34 23.27 14.42
N GLN A 59 3.03 23.13 14.46
CA GLN A 59 2.33 22.36 15.49
C GLN A 59 2.65 20.86 15.44
N ILE A 60 2.76 20.28 14.24
CA ILE A 60 3.19 18.87 14.09
C ILE A 60 4.61 18.71 14.62
N ASN A 61 5.53 19.61 14.24
CA ASN A 61 6.92 19.54 14.69
C ASN A 61 7.04 19.69 16.21
N GLU A 62 6.29 20.63 16.82
CA GLU A 62 6.25 20.84 18.24
C GLU A 62 5.79 19.58 19.00
N ARG A 63 4.67 18.97 18.56
CA ARG A 63 4.14 17.74 19.17
C ARG A 63 5.10 16.57 18.99
N ALA A 64 5.75 16.45 17.83
CA ALA A 64 6.79 15.45 17.59
C ALA A 64 8.03 15.66 18.47
N ASN A 65 8.42 16.92 18.77
CA ASN A 65 9.50 17.22 19.70
C ASN A 65 9.18 16.78 21.14
N ARG A 66 7.95 16.99 21.59
CA ARG A 66 7.49 16.52 22.92
C ARG A 66 7.59 15.00 23.04
N VAL A 67 7.15 14.28 22.01
CA VAL A 67 7.29 12.82 21.95
C VAL A 67 8.77 12.41 21.90
N ALA A 68 9.62 13.07 21.10
CA ALA A 68 11.04 12.78 21.03
C ALA A 68 11.73 12.99 22.40
N ASN A 69 11.42 14.08 23.12
CA ASN A 69 11.95 14.35 24.44
C ASN A 69 11.51 13.30 25.48
N TYR A 70 10.26 12.85 25.44
CA TYR A 70 9.79 11.72 26.23
C TYR A 70 10.59 10.44 25.92
N LEU A 71 10.68 10.06 24.65
CA LEU A 71 11.39 8.86 24.20
C LEU A 71 12.86 8.89 24.62
N LYS A 72 13.52 10.06 24.49
CA LYS A 72 14.90 10.29 24.96
C LYS A 72 15.02 10.08 26.47
N GLY A 73 14.07 10.60 27.26
CA GLY A 73 13.99 10.40 28.70
C GLY A 73 13.81 8.92 29.09
N LYS A 74 13.18 8.12 28.24
CA LYS A 74 13.03 6.66 28.41
C LYS A 74 14.23 5.87 27.84
N GLY A 75 15.29 6.53 27.39
CA GLY A 75 16.51 5.90 26.89
C GLY A 75 16.42 5.31 25.49
N VAL A 76 15.49 5.80 24.67
CA VAL A 76 15.45 5.46 23.24
C VAL A 76 16.62 6.15 22.54
N VAL A 77 17.34 5.40 21.73
CA VAL A 77 18.50 5.88 20.96
C VAL A 77 18.36 5.49 19.48
N LYS A 78 19.22 6.02 18.63
CA LYS A 78 19.28 5.71 17.21
C LYS A 78 19.37 4.20 16.98
N GLY A 79 18.54 3.69 16.07
CA GLY A 79 18.44 2.27 15.72
C GLY A 79 17.49 1.45 16.60
N ASP A 80 17.00 1.98 17.71
CA ASP A 80 15.94 1.32 18.48
C ASP A 80 14.61 1.34 17.71
N THR A 81 13.73 0.39 17.96
CA THR A 81 12.39 0.38 17.40
C THR A 81 11.38 0.98 18.38
N VAL A 82 10.47 1.81 17.85
CA VAL A 82 9.27 2.33 18.54
C VAL A 82 8.05 1.91 17.74
N SER A 83 7.15 1.14 18.35
CA SER A 83 5.96 0.65 17.66
C SER A 83 4.76 1.59 17.81
N VAL A 84 3.92 1.64 16.78
CA VAL A 84 2.71 2.46 16.72
C VAL A 84 1.54 1.61 16.23
N MET A 85 0.52 1.43 17.07
CA MET A 85 -0.71 0.67 16.76
C MET A 85 -1.93 1.54 17.04
N ILE A 86 -2.21 2.46 16.15
CA ILE A 86 -3.19 3.54 16.32
C ILE A 86 -4.07 3.62 15.06
N LEU A 87 -5.35 4.03 15.22
CA LEU A 87 -6.22 4.40 14.08
C LEU A 87 -5.67 5.63 13.35
N ASN A 88 -6.14 5.81 12.11
CA ASN A 88 -5.79 6.99 11.33
C ASN A 88 -6.13 8.27 12.10
N SER A 89 -5.11 9.00 12.50
CA SER A 89 -5.23 10.21 13.27
C SER A 89 -3.93 11.03 13.25
N PRO A 90 -3.95 12.30 13.66
CA PRO A 90 -2.74 13.11 13.76
C PRO A 90 -1.70 12.56 14.73
N GLU A 91 -2.11 11.78 15.74
CA GLU A 91 -1.24 11.17 16.75
C GLU A 91 -0.21 10.22 16.11
N ILE A 92 -0.53 9.59 14.99
CA ILE A 92 0.43 8.78 14.22
C ILE A 92 1.65 9.62 13.82
N TYR A 93 1.43 10.88 13.40
CA TYR A 93 2.53 11.78 13.02
C TYR A 93 3.41 12.11 14.20
N TYR A 94 2.81 12.51 15.32
CA TYR A 94 3.59 12.90 16.50
C TYR A 94 4.46 11.75 17.01
N THR A 95 3.90 10.55 17.03
CA THR A 95 4.60 9.36 17.55
C THR A 95 5.67 8.89 16.59
N MET A 96 5.38 8.81 15.29
CA MET A 96 6.35 8.36 14.28
C MET A 96 7.48 9.38 14.09
N PHE A 97 7.15 10.66 13.84
CA PHE A 97 8.19 11.68 13.68
C PHE A 97 8.99 11.89 14.97
N GLY A 98 8.35 11.78 16.14
CA GLY A 98 9.04 11.85 17.43
C GLY A 98 10.10 10.74 17.58
N ALA A 99 9.77 9.51 17.21
CA ALA A 99 10.73 8.41 17.17
C ALA A 99 11.85 8.67 16.14
N GLN A 100 11.47 9.08 14.93
CA GLN A 100 12.40 9.35 13.83
C GLN A 100 13.37 10.50 14.14
N LYS A 101 12.97 11.51 14.94
CA LYS A 101 13.89 12.58 15.40
C LYS A 101 15.08 12.05 16.20
N LEU A 102 14.90 10.96 16.91
CA LEU A 102 15.98 10.27 17.63
C LEU A 102 16.74 9.25 16.77
N GLY A 103 16.42 9.15 15.48
CA GLY A 103 16.94 8.11 14.58
C GLY A 103 16.43 6.71 14.97
N ALA A 104 15.36 6.62 15.75
CA ALA A 104 14.69 5.37 16.03
C ALA A 104 13.79 4.96 14.85
N ILE A 105 13.60 3.66 14.70
CA ILE A 105 12.80 3.06 13.63
C ILE A 105 11.33 3.06 14.07
N ALA A 106 10.49 3.81 13.38
CA ALA A 106 9.05 3.80 13.65
C ALA A 106 8.43 2.54 13.03
N GLY A 107 7.87 1.64 13.85
CA GLY A 107 7.25 0.39 13.44
C GLY A 107 5.73 0.47 13.47
N ALA A 108 5.07 0.55 12.31
CA ALA A 108 3.61 0.55 12.28
C ALA A 108 3.05 -0.87 12.41
N ILE A 109 2.23 -1.09 13.44
CA ILE A 109 1.54 -2.36 13.69
C ILE A 109 0.11 -2.29 13.15
N ASN A 110 -0.28 -3.29 12.39
CA ASN A 110 -1.66 -3.45 11.94
C ASN A 110 -2.59 -3.66 13.15
N TYR A 111 -3.48 -2.72 13.40
CA TYR A 111 -4.40 -2.75 14.55
C TYR A 111 -5.48 -3.85 14.44
N MET A 112 -5.59 -4.54 13.31
CA MET A 112 -6.50 -5.68 13.14
C MET A 112 -5.89 -7.02 13.56
N LEU A 113 -4.58 -7.06 13.87
CA LEU A 113 -3.90 -8.26 14.35
C LEU A 113 -4.46 -8.74 15.69
N LYS A 114 -4.34 -10.04 15.93
CA LYS A 114 -4.74 -10.69 17.18
C LYS A 114 -3.53 -10.97 18.08
N GLY A 115 -3.79 -11.27 19.35
CA GLY A 115 -2.76 -11.46 20.36
C GLY A 115 -1.53 -12.27 19.90
N PRO A 116 -1.66 -13.48 19.32
CA PRO A 116 -0.51 -14.25 18.84
C PRO A 116 0.29 -13.55 17.73
N GLU A 117 -0.37 -12.84 16.82
CA GLU A 117 0.28 -12.11 15.74
C GLU A 117 0.99 -10.86 16.27
N ILE A 118 0.37 -10.17 17.23
CA ILE A 118 1.00 -9.04 17.94
C ILE A 118 2.24 -9.52 18.69
N ALA A 119 2.15 -10.65 19.41
CA ALA A 119 3.29 -11.23 20.11
C ALA A 119 4.46 -11.51 19.15
N TYR A 120 4.17 -12.07 17.98
CA TYR A 120 5.18 -12.30 16.95
C TYR A 120 5.86 -10.99 16.51
N VAL A 121 5.08 -9.95 16.22
CA VAL A 121 5.62 -8.64 15.82
C VAL A 121 6.50 -8.03 16.92
N LEU A 122 6.08 -8.12 18.17
CA LEU A 122 6.86 -7.63 19.33
C LEU A 122 8.17 -8.40 19.52
N GLU A 123 8.18 -9.71 19.29
CA GLU A 123 9.39 -10.52 19.40
C GLU A 123 10.37 -10.30 18.24
N ASP A 124 9.85 -10.06 17.03
CA ASP A 124 10.66 -9.84 15.82
C ASP A 124 11.27 -8.43 15.81
N SER A 125 10.45 -7.38 16.08
CA SER A 125 10.88 -5.98 16.01
C SER A 125 11.51 -5.44 17.31
N LYS A 126 11.26 -6.07 18.45
CA LYS A 126 11.76 -5.73 19.78
C LYS A 126 11.66 -4.23 20.14
N PRO A 127 10.47 -3.63 20.05
CA PRO A 127 10.31 -2.21 20.30
C PRO A 127 10.59 -1.88 21.79
N LYS A 128 11.28 -0.76 22.06
CA LYS A 128 11.43 -0.25 23.44
C LYS A 128 10.13 0.30 23.98
N ILE A 129 9.38 1.00 23.13
CA ILE A 129 8.11 1.64 23.47
C ILE A 129 7.08 1.28 22.38
N ALA A 130 5.83 1.09 22.81
CA ALA A 130 4.68 0.91 21.93
C ALA A 130 3.61 1.95 22.26
N PHE A 131 3.27 2.79 21.29
CA PHE A 131 2.10 3.67 21.32
C PHE A 131 0.89 2.90 20.84
N VAL A 132 -0.14 2.77 21.67
CA VAL A 132 -1.30 1.92 21.38
C VAL A 132 -2.59 2.71 21.57
N GLY A 133 -3.44 2.71 20.55
CA GLY A 133 -4.77 3.31 20.63
C GLY A 133 -5.63 2.64 21.68
N SER A 134 -6.39 3.42 22.45
CA SER A 134 -7.25 2.92 23.55
C SER A 134 -8.17 1.80 23.06
N GLU A 135 -8.66 1.89 21.83
CA GLU A 135 -9.54 0.90 21.20
C GLU A 135 -8.88 -0.48 21.04
N TYR A 136 -7.54 -0.53 21.03
CA TYR A 136 -6.74 -1.74 20.79
C TYR A 136 -5.99 -2.26 22.01
N MET A 137 -6.06 -1.55 23.14
CA MET A 137 -5.34 -1.90 24.37
C MET A 137 -5.62 -3.33 24.84
N VAL A 138 -6.87 -3.79 24.76
CA VAL A 138 -7.26 -5.15 25.20
C VAL A 138 -6.58 -6.22 24.34
N GLU A 139 -6.61 -6.06 23.01
CA GLU A 139 -6.00 -7.04 22.10
C GLU A 139 -4.46 -6.94 22.13
N PHE A 140 -3.93 -5.73 22.25
CA PHE A 140 -2.49 -5.51 22.42
C PHE A 140 -1.98 -6.16 23.71
N ALA A 141 -2.69 -6.01 24.84
CA ALA A 141 -2.31 -6.62 26.12
C ALA A 141 -2.23 -8.15 26.03
N ARG A 142 -3.14 -8.79 25.28
CA ARG A 142 -3.06 -10.24 25.02
C ARG A 142 -1.76 -10.61 24.29
N GLY A 143 -1.39 -9.84 23.26
CA GLY A 143 -0.14 -10.05 22.52
C GLY A 143 1.08 -9.75 23.40
N TRP A 144 1.01 -8.69 24.18
CA TRP A 144 2.05 -8.33 25.13
C TRP A 144 2.27 -9.43 26.18
N GLU A 145 1.21 -10.02 26.74
CA GLU A 145 1.32 -11.14 27.69
C GLU A 145 1.97 -12.38 27.06
N LEU A 146 1.65 -12.71 25.81
CA LEU A 146 2.21 -13.84 25.08
C LEU A 146 3.67 -13.63 24.66
N SER A 147 4.06 -12.40 24.36
CA SER A 147 5.41 -12.07 23.92
C SER A 147 6.44 -12.20 25.06
N ARG A 148 7.66 -12.63 24.75
CA ARG A 148 8.80 -12.56 25.67
C ARG A 148 9.39 -11.17 25.76
N HIS A 149 9.22 -10.37 24.72
CA HIS A 149 9.65 -8.98 24.69
C HIS A 149 8.53 -8.07 25.17
N LYS A 150 8.83 -7.22 26.17
CA LYS A 150 7.86 -6.38 26.88
C LYS A 150 8.19 -4.90 26.69
N PRO A 151 7.69 -4.23 25.65
CA PRO A 151 7.85 -2.78 25.53
C PRO A 151 7.11 -2.04 26.63
N VAL A 152 7.57 -0.83 26.94
CA VAL A 152 6.76 0.14 27.67
C VAL A 152 5.57 0.52 26.79
N VAL A 153 4.37 0.53 27.37
CA VAL A 153 3.14 0.85 26.62
C VAL A 153 2.68 2.26 26.96
N VAL A 154 2.43 3.05 25.93
CA VAL A 154 1.84 4.39 26.04
C VAL A 154 0.47 4.36 25.38
N GLU A 155 -0.57 4.66 26.15
CA GLU A 155 -1.93 4.73 25.63
C GLU A 155 -2.16 6.00 24.82
N VAL A 156 -2.83 5.87 23.68
CA VAL A 156 -3.19 6.97 22.79
C VAL A 156 -4.70 7.02 22.63
N VAL A 157 -5.29 8.09 23.14
CA VAL A 157 -6.71 8.38 22.91
C VAL A 157 -6.84 9.06 21.55
N THR A 158 -7.51 8.42 20.61
CA THR A 158 -7.77 8.96 19.26
C THR A 158 -9.22 9.40 19.14
N GLY A 159 -9.46 10.70 19.08
CA GLY A 159 -10.80 11.26 18.85
C GLY A 159 -11.43 11.93 20.09
N ILE A 160 -12.61 12.51 19.87
CA ILE A 160 -13.32 13.38 20.84
C ILE A 160 -14.08 12.57 21.91
N ASP A 161 -14.24 11.26 21.73
CA ASP A 161 -15.27 10.48 22.44
C ASP A 161 -14.76 9.60 23.61
N HIS A 162 -13.47 9.66 23.97
CA HIS A 162 -12.93 8.84 25.05
C HIS A 162 -12.46 9.70 26.23
N GLU A 163 -13.26 9.71 27.30
CA GLU A 163 -12.93 10.41 28.56
C GLU A 163 -12.09 9.55 29.53
N GLU A 164 -12.09 8.22 29.39
CA GLU A 164 -11.41 7.31 30.32
C GLU A 164 -10.15 6.71 29.68
N THR A 165 -9.01 6.91 30.35
CA THR A 165 -7.74 6.25 30.02
C THR A 165 -7.55 5.03 30.91
N ILE A 166 -6.98 3.97 30.36
CA ILE A 166 -6.70 2.70 31.06
C ILE A 166 -5.28 2.72 31.66
N SER A 167 -4.40 3.56 31.14
CA SER A 167 -2.99 3.65 31.50
C SER A 167 -2.64 4.98 32.15
N GLU A 168 -1.65 4.95 33.07
CA GLU A 168 -1.04 6.17 33.64
C GLU A 168 -0.11 6.87 32.64
N GLU A 169 0.53 6.13 31.74
CA GLU A 169 1.34 6.69 30.65
C GLU A 169 0.49 6.90 29.39
N THR A 170 0.12 8.14 29.12
CA THR A 170 -0.70 8.52 27.96
C THR A 170 0.02 9.51 27.06
N LEU A 171 -0.29 9.47 25.75
CA LEU A 171 0.24 10.47 24.82
C LEU A 171 -0.18 11.89 25.22
N LYS A 172 -1.39 12.07 25.74
CA LYS A 172 -1.86 13.37 26.25
C LYS A 172 -0.94 13.91 27.35
N ALA A 173 -0.60 13.09 28.35
CA ALA A 173 0.32 13.49 29.43
C ALA A 173 1.71 13.86 28.87
N ILE A 174 2.20 13.15 27.84
CA ILE A 174 3.46 13.47 27.16
C ILE A 174 3.37 14.83 26.49
N LEU A 175 2.29 15.10 25.75
CA LEU A 175 2.09 16.38 25.07
C LEU A 175 1.88 17.55 26.04
N ASP A 176 1.39 17.31 27.25
CA ASP A 176 1.20 18.35 28.28
C ASP A 176 2.49 18.67 29.04
N GLN A 177 3.37 17.68 29.30
CA GLN A 177 4.44 17.78 30.29
C GLN A 177 5.85 17.91 29.67
N TYR A 178 6.09 17.35 28.50
CA TYR A 178 7.44 17.34 27.92
C TYR A 178 7.75 18.62 27.11
N PRO A 179 9.03 19.04 27.05
CA PRO A 179 9.42 20.28 26.38
C PRO A 179 9.31 20.14 24.86
N THR A 180 9.21 21.29 24.20
CA THR A 180 9.12 21.42 22.74
C THR A 180 10.48 21.61 22.07
N ASP A 181 11.55 21.62 22.88
CA ASP A 181 12.91 21.83 22.37
C ASP A 181 13.26 20.80 21.29
N GLU A 182 13.92 21.28 20.24
CA GLU A 182 14.35 20.41 19.14
C GLU A 182 15.30 19.32 19.61
N CYS A 183 15.04 18.09 19.24
CA CYS A 183 15.71 16.90 19.72
C CYS A 183 16.27 16.04 18.57
N LEU A 184 16.49 16.65 17.40
CA LEU A 184 16.96 15.96 16.21
C LEU A 184 18.41 15.45 16.37
N VAL A 185 18.61 14.13 16.26
CA VAL A 185 19.95 13.52 16.21
C VAL A 185 20.45 13.39 14.76
N ALA A 186 21.77 13.36 14.58
CA ALA A 186 22.37 13.20 13.27
C ALA A 186 22.01 11.83 12.66
N GLN A 187 21.55 11.86 11.43
CA GLN A 187 21.16 10.71 10.64
C GLN A 187 21.75 10.80 9.23
N SER A 188 21.73 9.68 8.52
CA SER A 188 22.12 9.58 7.11
C SER A 188 20.97 9.05 6.27
N LEU A 189 21.11 9.18 4.95
CA LEU A 189 20.16 8.62 3.99
C LEU A 189 20.02 7.09 4.13
N ASP A 190 21.06 6.41 4.55
CA ASP A 190 21.09 4.95 4.66
C ASP A 190 20.60 4.42 6.01
N ASP A 191 20.27 5.31 6.96
CA ASP A 191 19.67 4.89 8.22
C ASP A 191 18.24 4.41 8.02
N PRO A 192 17.86 3.26 8.62
CA PRO A 192 16.46 2.82 8.63
C PRO A 192 15.62 3.76 9.51
N PHE A 193 14.43 4.13 9.03
CA PHE A 193 13.53 5.02 9.78
C PHE A 193 12.12 4.46 9.93
N LEU A 194 11.76 3.47 9.09
CA LEU A 194 10.41 2.90 9.06
C LEU A 194 10.48 1.38 8.96
N LEU A 195 9.65 0.69 9.74
CA LEU A 195 9.46 -0.76 9.72
C LEU A 195 8.00 -1.07 9.48
N LEU A 196 7.70 -1.77 8.39
CA LEU A 196 6.35 -2.20 8.04
C LEU A 196 6.28 -3.71 7.92
N TYR A 197 5.16 -4.31 8.31
CA TYR A 197 4.95 -5.74 8.19
C TYR A 197 4.02 -6.07 7.02
N SER A 198 4.51 -6.89 6.08
CA SER A 198 3.68 -7.48 5.04
C SER A 198 3.07 -8.80 5.50
N SER A 199 1.86 -9.10 5.03
CA SER A 199 1.14 -10.35 5.36
C SER A 199 1.72 -11.58 4.67
N GLY A 200 2.94 -11.58 4.21
CA GLY A 200 3.65 -12.67 3.54
C GLY A 200 2.77 -13.77 2.91
N THR A 201 3.04 -14.18 1.70
CA THR A 201 2.30 -15.31 1.05
C THR A 201 2.49 -16.65 1.79
N THR A 202 3.44 -16.74 2.71
CA THR A 202 3.76 -17.92 3.52
C THR A 202 3.05 -17.96 4.87
N GLY A 203 2.21 -16.95 5.18
CA GLY A 203 1.44 -16.87 6.42
C GLY A 203 2.15 -16.21 7.60
N THR A 204 3.48 -16.11 7.60
CA THR A 204 4.24 -15.40 8.64
C THR A 204 4.58 -13.98 8.17
N PRO A 205 4.19 -12.93 8.90
CA PRO A 205 4.53 -11.56 8.52
C PRO A 205 6.04 -11.34 8.45
N LYS A 206 6.49 -10.54 7.46
CA LYS A 206 7.90 -10.14 7.34
C LYS A 206 8.01 -8.65 7.61
N GLY A 207 8.91 -8.26 8.51
CA GLY A 207 9.26 -6.86 8.77
C GLY A 207 10.14 -6.32 7.64
N ILE A 208 9.71 -5.26 6.98
CA ILE A 208 10.39 -4.61 5.85
C ILE A 208 11.02 -3.34 6.36
N LEU A 209 12.35 -3.22 6.25
CA LEU A 209 13.11 -2.05 6.63
C LEU A 209 13.22 -1.06 5.47
N ILE A 210 12.81 0.17 5.72
CA ILE A 210 12.85 1.28 4.76
C ILE A 210 13.81 2.36 5.31
N SER A 211 14.80 2.75 4.49
CA SER A 211 15.74 3.83 4.81
C SER A 211 15.20 5.21 4.41
N ASN A 212 15.82 6.27 4.94
CA ASN A 212 15.57 7.63 4.48
C ASN A 212 15.77 7.76 2.97
N ARG A 213 16.81 7.12 2.40
CA ARG A 213 17.09 7.08 0.95
C ARG A 213 15.92 6.49 0.16
N ASN A 214 15.42 5.33 0.59
CA ASN A 214 14.29 4.68 -0.08
C ASN A 214 13.07 5.60 -0.12
N GLN A 215 12.76 6.24 1.00
CA GLN A 215 11.61 7.16 1.07
C GLN A 215 11.82 8.42 0.23
N PHE A 216 13.01 9.02 0.24
CA PHE A 216 13.25 10.20 -0.60
C PHE A 216 13.22 9.87 -2.09
N ALA A 217 13.57 8.66 -2.50
CA ALA A 217 13.37 8.21 -3.88
C ALA A 217 11.90 8.28 -4.29
N ILE A 218 10.98 7.83 -3.42
CA ILE A 218 9.52 7.96 -3.65
C ILE A 218 9.09 9.44 -3.63
N CYS A 219 9.55 10.24 -2.67
CA CYS A 219 9.22 11.66 -2.60
C CYS A 219 9.60 12.40 -3.90
N LYS A 220 10.82 12.17 -4.39
CA LYS A 220 11.32 12.72 -5.65
C LYS A 220 10.54 12.19 -6.86
N GLY A 221 10.34 10.86 -6.93
CA GLY A 221 9.60 10.21 -8.01
C GLY A 221 8.19 10.77 -8.17
N MET A 222 7.44 10.88 -7.08
CA MET A 222 6.09 11.45 -7.09
C MET A 222 6.08 12.95 -7.46
N SER A 223 7.08 13.70 -7.02
CA SER A 223 7.21 15.12 -7.38
C SER A 223 7.50 15.29 -8.87
N MET A 224 8.41 14.48 -9.43
CA MET A 224 8.81 14.54 -10.84
C MET A 224 7.70 14.12 -11.80
N MET A 225 6.79 13.25 -11.38
CA MET A 225 5.66 12.86 -12.22
C MET A 225 4.59 13.96 -12.36
N GLY A 226 4.73 15.10 -11.68
CA GLY A 226 3.77 16.20 -11.75
C GLY A 226 2.39 15.87 -11.17
N VAL A 227 2.30 14.81 -10.37
CA VAL A 227 1.05 14.39 -9.71
C VAL A 227 0.60 15.45 -8.72
N ASN A 228 1.56 15.98 -7.96
CA ASN A 228 1.31 16.92 -6.88
C ASN A 228 1.65 18.35 -7.33
N THR A 229 0.79 19.30 -7.01
CA THR A 229 0.98 20.73 -7.29
C THR A 229 0.76 21.55 -6.01
N PRO A 230 1.34 22.76 -5.91
CA PRO A 230 1.09 23.63 -4.76
C PRO A 230 -0.41 23.83 -4.50
N GLY A 231 -0.81 23.65 -3.25
CA GLY A 231 -2.21 23.76 -2.83
C GLY A 231 -3.01 22.47 -2.92
N ASP A 232 -2.40 21.36 -3.30
CA ASP A 232 -3.06 20.06 -3.27
C ASP A 232 -3.35 19.58 -1.85
N VAL A 233 -4.49 18.87 -1.74
CA VAL A 233 -4.93 18.20 -0.53
C VAL A 233 -5.15 16.72 -0.84
N TRP A 234 -4.38 15.85 -0.20
CA TRP A 234 -4.55 14.39 -0.32
C TRP A 234 -5.41 13.85 0.82
N MET A 235 -6.51 13.16 0.49
CA MET A 235 -7.33 12.52 1.51
C MET A 235 -6.84 11.09 1.80
N ILE A 236 -6.50 10.85 3.06
CA ILE A 236 -6.10 9.53 3.58
C ILE A 236 -7.34 8.83 4.18
N ILE A 237 -7.77 7.75 3.53
CA ILE A 237 -8.86 6.86 3.96
C ILE A 237 -8.39 5.42 4.13
N LEU A 238 -7.19 5.10 3.66
CA LEU A 238 -6.55 3.80 3.85
C LEU A 238 -5.88 3.75 5.23
N PRO A 239 -5.80 2.56 5.87
CA PRO A 239 -5.17 2.42 7.18
C PRO A 239 -3.68 2.81 7.18
N MET A 240 -3.29 3.71 8.07
CA MET A 240 -1.93 4.29 8.11
C MET A 240 -0.85 3.35 8.68
N PHE A 241 -1.15 2.08 8.88
CA PHE A 241 -0.12 1.06 9.09
C PHE A 241 0.38 0.42 7.78
N HIS A 242 -0.19 0.79 6.64
CA HIS A 242 0.25 0.36 5.32
C HIS A 242 1.22 1.36 4.68
N THR A 243 2.04 0.83 3.77
CA THR A 243 3.01 1.62 2.99
C THR A 243 2.34 2.74 2.21
N ASN A 244 1.18 2.48 1.61
CA ASN A 244 0.53 3.45 0.73
C ASN A 244 0.22 4.78 1.41
N PRO A 245 -0.58 4.85 2.51
CA PRO A 245 -0.85 6.12 3.16
C PRO A 245 0.39 6.76 3.79
N LEU A 246 1.39 5.98 4.19
CA LEU A 246 2.62 6.52 4.75
C LEU A 246 3.61 6.95 3.67
N SER A 247 4.12 6.00 2.89
CA SER A 247 5.23 6.24 1.96
C SER A 247 4.81 6.95 0.67
N VAL A 248 3.56 6.77 0.21
CA VAL A 248 3.09 7.38 -1.05
C VAL A 248 2.33 8.69 -0.81
N ALA A 249 1.70 8.87 0.35
CA ALA A 249 0.97 10.09 0.66
C ALA A 249 1.68 10.96 1.72
N THR A 250 1.87 10.43 2.95
CA THR A 250 2.36 11.23 4.09
C THR A 250 3.71 11.88 3.83
N TYR A 251 4.73 11.09 3.58
CA TYR A 251 6.08 11.64 3.43
C TYR A 251 6.27 12.47 2.16
N PRO A 252 5.74 12.10 0.96
CA PRO A 252 5.80 12.96 -0.21
C PRO A 252 5.08 14.30 -0.03
N TYR A 253 3.95 14.34 0.70
CA TYR A 253 3.24 15.58 0.97
C TYR A 253 3.98 16.45 1.97
N SER A 254 4.54 15.85 3.02
CA SER A 254 5.45 16.56 3.95
C SER A 254 6.68 17.12 3.21
N TYR A 255 7.27 16.33 2.29
CA TYR A 255 8.41 16.74 1.47
C TYR A 255 8.11 17.96 0.62
N GLN A 256 6.93 18.07 0.05
CA GLN A 256 6.51 19.16 -0.84
C GLN A 256 5.85 20.34 -0.09
N GLY A 257 5.62 20.24 1.21
CA GLY A 257 4.94 21.29 1.99
C GLY A 257 3.43 21.34 1.72
N LEU A 258 2.80 20.20 1.44
CA LEU A 258 1.38 20.09 1.07
C LEU A 258 0.50 19.65 2.25
N THR A 259 -0.82 19.60 2.02
CA THR A 259 -1.83 19.32 3.04
C THR A 259 -2.38 17.89 2.92
N LEU A 260 -2.55 17.23 4.05
CA LEU A 260 -3.20 15.93 4.19
C LEU A 260 -4.54 16.07 4.88
N CYS A 261 -5.57 15.45 4.35
CA CYS A 261 -6.88 15.32 4.98
C CYS A 261 -7.04 13.89 5.51
N ILE A 262 -6.93 13.70 6.82
CA ILE A 262 -7.00 12.38 7.43
C ILE A 262 -8.43 12.06 7.81
N ARG A 263 -8.89 10.87 7.45
CA ARG A 263 -10.16 10.31 7.91
C ARG A 263 -9.89 9.09 8.79
N LYS A 264 -10.53 9.05 9.97
CA LYS A 264 -10.35 7.97 10.95
C LYS A 264 -10.63 6.60 10.32
N ASN A 265 -11.73 6.51 9.56
CA ASN A 265 -12.16 5.31 8.87
C ASN A 265 -12.71 5.65 7.48
N PHE A 266 -12.71 4.68 6.58
CA PHE A 266 -13.42 4.77 5.31
C PHE A 266 -14.94 4.77 5.53
N SER A 267 -15.64 5.71 4.88
CA SER A 267 -17.11 5.78 4.82
C SER A 267 -17.54 6.13 3.40
N PRO A 268 -18.26 5.25 2.70
CA PRO A 268 -18.72 5.55 1.35
C PRO A 268 -19.76 6.70 1.31
N VAL A 269 -20.49 6.90 2.40
CA VAL A 269 -21.49 7.99 2.52
C VAL A 269 -20.80 9.34 2.77
N ASP A 270 -19.72 9.36 3.58
CA ASP A 270 -19.00 10.60 3.91
C ASP A 270 -17.91 10.94 2.87
N PHE A 271 -17.70 10.11 1.88
CA PHE A 271 -16.63 10.29 0.88
C PHE A 271 -16.80 11.61 0.11
N TRP A 272 -17.90 11.76 -0.63
CA TRP A 272 -18.14 12.95 -1.45
C TRP A 272 -18.29 14.24 -0.63
N PRO A 273 -19.05 14.26 0.49
CA PRO A 273 -19.07 15.41 1.38
C PRO A 273 -17.67 15.83 1.88
N SER A 274 -16.82 14.87 2.23
CA SER A 274 -15.44 15.16 2.66
C SER A 274 -14.60 15.78 1.54
N LEU A 275 -14.70 15.29 0.30
CA LEU A 275 -13.95 15.86 -0.83
C LEU A 275 -14.26 17.34 -1.02
N THR A 276 -15.55 17.71 -0.95
CA THR A 276 -15.98 19.11 -1.12
C THR A 276 -15.66 19.98 0.08
N ARG A 277 -15.88 19.46 1.30
CA ARG A 277 -15.64 20.18 2.56
C ARG A 277 -14.19 20.60 2.73
N TYR A 278 -13.27 19.68 2.46
CA TYR A 278 -11.82 19.89 2.69
C TYR A 278 -11.07 20.30 1.43
N GLY A 279 -11.75 20.47 0.30
CA GLY A 279 -11.13 20.84 -0.97
C GLY A 279 -10.13 19.81 -1.47
N VAL A 280 -10.41 18.53 -1.26
CA VAL A 280 -9.54 17.41 -1.63
C VAL A 280 -9.32 17.38 -3.13
N THR A 281 -8.05 17.25 -3.52
CA THR A 281 -7.63 17.20 -4.94
C THR A 281 -7.16 15.82 -5.36
N ILE A 282 -6.71 15.02 -4.41
CA ILE A 282 -6.19 13.67 -4.65
C ILE A 282 -6.71 12.71 -3.56
N VAL A 283 -7.10 11.51 -3.98
CA VAL A 283 -7.45 10.41 -3.08
C VAL A 283 -6.89 9.10 -3.61
N MET A 284 -6.57 8.18 -2.72
CA MET A 284 -6.27 6.81 -3.09
C MET A 284 -7.13 5.83 -2.29
N ALA A 285 -7.66 4.82 -3.01
CA ALA A 285 -8.47 3.78 -2.43
C ALA A 285 -8.18 2.43 -3.09
N VAL A 286 -8.65 1.35 -2.48
CA VAL A 286 -8.62 0.01 -3.10
C VAL A 286 -9.89 -0.22 -3.94
N PRO A 287 -9.86 -1.15 -4.92
CA PRO A 287 -11.01 -1.38 -5.81
C PRO A 287 -12.34 -1.62 -5.08
N ALA A 288 -12.33 -2.36 -3.97
CA ALA A 288 -13.52 -2.60 -3.17
C ALA A 288 -14.13 -1.30 -2.60
N MET A 289 -13.30 -0.35 -2.16
CA MET A 289 -13.78 0.96 -1.69
C MET A 289 -14.43 1.74 -2.82
N TYR A 290 -13.83 1.73 -4.03
CA TYR A 290 -14.43 2.37 -5.20
C TYR A 290 -15.77 1.76 -5.58
N ALA A 291 -15.93 0.44 -5.46
CA ALA A 291 -17.21 -0.22 -5.68
C ALA A 291 -18.28 0.23 -4.67
N TYR A 292 -17.92 0.34 -3.38
CA TYR A 292 -18.84 0.88 -2.36
C TYR A 292 -19.20 2.35 -2.62
N ILE A 293 -18.23 3.20 -2.97
CA ILE A 293 -18.45 4.61 -3.31
C ILE A 293 -19.38 4.73 -4.52
N TYR A 294 -19.12 3.92 -5.56
CA TYR A 294 -19.92 3.92 -6.80
C TYR A 294 -21.39 3.57 -6.54
N ASN A 295 -21.62 2.54 -5.71
CA ASN A 295 -22.97 2.05 -5.42
C ASN A 295 -23.73 2.93 -4.42
N ALA A 296 -23.04 3.57 -3.48
CA ALA A 296 -23.66 4.39 -2.45
C ALA A 296 -23.99 5.82 -2.92
N ALA A 297 -23.35 6.32 -3.98
CA ALA A 297 -23.48 7.71 -4.38
C ALA A 297 -24.61 7.95 -5.37
N ASP A 298 -25.42 8.98 -5.09
CA ASP A 298 -26.28 9.62 -6.08
C ASP A 298 -25.55 10.83 -6.68
N PRO A 299 -25.22 10.84 -7.99
CA PRO A 299 -24.53 11.95 -8.64
C PRO A 299 -25.23 13.31 -8.47
N ALA A 300 -26.55 13.32 -8.38
CA ALA A 300 -27.34 14.54 -8.20
C ALA A 300 -27.07 15.24 -6.85
N THR A 301 -26.53 14.51 -5.87
CA THR A 301 -26.22 15.05 -4.54
C THR A 301 -24.78 15.59 -4.42
N ILE A 302 -23.95 15.39 -5.47
CA ILE A 302 -22.55 15.82 -5.47
C ILE A 302 -22.47 17.28 -5.92
N ASP A 303 -21.86 18.12 -5.10
CA ASP A 303 -21.60 19.51 -5.46
C ASP A 303 -20.38 19.60 -6.41
N HIS A 304 -20.64 19.39 -7.69
CA HIS A 304 -19.63 19.42 -8.73
C HIS A 304 -18.91 20.78 -8.85
N TYR A 305 -19.53 21.89 -8.44
CA TYR A 305 -18.91 23.22 -8.49
C TYR A 305 -17.82 23.40 -7.42
N ARG A 306 -17.94 22.68 -6.29
CA ARG A 306 -16.96 22.70 -5.20
C ARG A 306 -15.99 21.54 -5.24
N LEU A 307 -16.25 20.53 -6.06
CA LEU A 307 -15.38 19.37 -6.19
C LEU A 307 -14.08 19.76 -6.89
N LYS A 308 -12.94 19.60 -6.18
CA LYS A 308 -11.60 19.91 -6.69
C LYS A 308 -10.79 18.66 -7.04
N LEU A 309 -11.42 17.49 -6.99
CA LEU A 309 -10.74 16.20 -7.22
C LEU A 309 -10.15 16.13 -8.62
N ARG A 310 -8.82 16.04 -8.70
CA ARG A 310 -8.05 15.91 -9.95
C ARG A 310 -7.73 14.46 -10.27
N TYR A 311 -7.31 13.71 -9.23
CA TYR A 311 -6.90 12.33 -9.37
C TYR A 311 -7.52 11.43 -8.30
N ALA A 312 -8.01 10.28 -8.75
CA ALA A 312 -8.43 9.17 -7.90
C ALA A 312 -7.54 7.96 -8.23
N PHE A 313 -6.61 7.64 -7.31
CA PHE A 313 -5.69 6.52 -7.51
C PHE A 313 -6.28 5.23 -6.96
N ALA A 314 -6.09 4.15 -7.71
CA ALA A 314 -6.34 2.79 -7.25
C ALA A 314 -5.02 2.03 -7.10
N GLY A 315 -4.98 1.03 -6.20
CA GLY A 315 -3.82 0.18 -6.02
C GLY A 315 -4.09 -0.99 -5.08
N ALA A 316 -3.05 -1.74 -4.77
CA ALA A 316 -3.06 -2.95 -3.95
C ALA A 316 -3.82 -4.15 -4.54
N ALA A 317 -4.67 -3.96 -5.52
CA ALA A 317 -5.34 -5.01 -6.29
C ALA A 317 -5.72 -4.46 -7.69
N PRO A 318 -5.89 -5.33 -8.69
CA PRO A 318 -6.29 -4.90 -10.02
C PRO A 318 -7.65 -4.21 -10.01
N MET A 319 -7.75 -3.08 -10.70
CA MET A 319 -8.98 -2.30 -10.80
C MET A 319 -9.86 -2.85 -11.93
N PRO A 320 -11.14 -3.23 -11.66
CA PRO A 320 -12.05 -3.68 -12.72
C PRO A 320 -12.30 -2.58 -13.76
N LEU A 321 -12.12 -2.90 -15.03
CA LEU A 321 -12.24 -1.94 -16.13
C LEU A 321 -13.62 -1.26 -16.18
N GLU A 322 -14.68 -2.01 -15.95
CA GLU A 322 -16.05 -1.49 -15.92
C GLU A 322 -16.24 -0.47 -14.79
N LEU A 323 -15.59 -0.67 -13.64
CA LEU A 323 -15.64 0.28 -12.54
C LEU A 323 -14.88 1.58 -12.88
N VAL A 324 -13.72 1.48 -13.55
CA VAL A 324 -12.97 2.67 -14.05
C VAL A 324 -13.82 3.49 -15.01
N ARG A 325 -14.45 2.83 -15.98
CA ARG A 325 -15.35 3.47 -16.96
C ARG A 325 -16.56 4.09 -16.28
N GLY A 326 -17.22 3.31 -15.41
CA GLY A 326 -18.39 3.77 -14.67
C GLY A 326 -18.13 4.98 -13.79
N PHE A 327 -16.96 5.06 -13.14
CA PHE A 327 -16.56 6.24 -12.37
C PHE A 327 -16.43 7.48 -13.25
N LYS A 328 -15.81 7.35 -14.43
CA LYS A 328 -15.69 8.46 -15.37
C LYS A 328 -17.05 8.91 -15.91
N GLU A 329 -17.92 7.97 -16.27
CA GLU A 329 -19.25 8.26 -16.80
C GLU A 329 -20.19 8.86 -15.74
N LYS A 330 -20.19 8.28 -14.53
CA LYS A 330 -21.10 8.65 -13.46
C LYS A 330 -20.70 9.94 -12.73
N PHE A 331 -19.39 10.13 -12.52
CA PHE A 331 -18.86 11.20 -11.66
C PHE A 331 -17.92 12.18 -12.37
N GLY A 332 -17.55 11.93 -13.63
CA GLY A 332 -16.54 12.71 -14.35
C GLY A 332 -15.10 12.52 -13.84
N VAL A 333 -14.86 11.58 -12.92
CA VAL A 333 -13.57 11.33 -12.26
C VAL A 333 -12.86 10.16 -12.92
N GLN A 334 -11.61 10.38 -13.34
CA GLN A 334 -10.77 9.30 -13.84
C GLN A 334 -10.05 8.60 -12.70
N VAL A 335 -10.20 7.27 -12.62
CA VAL A 335 -9.41 6.43 -11.72
C VAL A 335 -8.14 6.00 -12.43
N ILE A 336 -7.00 6.18 -11.77
CA ILE A 336 -5.65 5.87 -12.27
C ILE A 336 -5.13 4.68 -11.46
N ASP A 337 -4.74 3.62 -12.12
CA ASP A 337 -4.16 2.45 -11.46
C ASP A 337 -2.66 2.64 -11.22
N GLY A 338 -2.17 2.12 -10.09
CA GLY A 338 -0.77 2.12 -9.72
C GLY A 338 -0.38 0.79 -9.10
N TYR A 339 0.83 0.35 -9.40
CA TYR A 339 1.39 -0.87 -8.83
C TYR A 339 2.61 -0.56 -7.97
N GLY A 340 2.73 -1.32 -6.92
CA GLY A 340 3.87 -1.32 -6.04
C GLY A 340 3.68 -2.28 -4.88
N LEU A 341 4.73 -2.40 -4.10
CA LEU A 341 4.77 -3.27 -2.94
C LEU A 341 5.59 -2.60 -1.84
N THR A 342 5.42 -3.05 -0.62
CA THR A 342 6.12 -2.48 0.53
C THR A 342 7.64 -2.58 0.37
N GLU A 343 8.11 -3.65 -0.28
CA GLU A 343 9.51 -3.92 -0.61
C GLU A 343 10.12 -2.91 -1.59
N ALA A 344 9.29 -2.16 -2.33
CA ALA A 344 9.69 -1.04 -3.19
C ALA A 344 9.19 0.31 -2.64
N THR A 345 8.99 0.41 -1.33
CA THR A 345 8.55 1.62 -0.62
C THR A 345 7.21 2.18 -1.12
N GLY A 346 6.36 1.32 -1.70
CA GLY A 346 4.94 1.60 -1.94
C GLY A 346 4.51 1.71 -3.39
N VAL A 347 5.18 2.46 -4.25
CA VAL A 347 4.79 2.65 -5.65
C VAL A 347 5.98 2.49 -6.57
N SER A 348 5.80 1.74 -7.67
CA SER A 348 6.84 1.53 -8.69
C SER A 348 6.37 1.87 -10.09
N THR A 349 5.08 1.68 -10.39
CA THR A 349 4.52 2.12 -11.69
C THR A 349 3.20 2.84 -11.49
N VAL A 350 2.85 3.73 -12.41
CA VAL A 350 1.58 4.46 -12.42
C VAL A 350 1.06 4.54 -13.86
N SER A 351 -0.21 4.23 -14.04
CA SER A 351 -0.89 4.28 -15.33
C SER A 351 -1.49 5.67 -15.57
N PHE A 352 -0.66 6.66 -15.86
CA PHE A 352 -1.14 7.90 -16.46
C PHE A 352 -1.50 7.60 -17.92
N GLY A 353 -2.69 7.01 -18.14
CA GLY A 353 -2.88 6.36 -19.36
C GLY A 353 -3.79 7.01 -20.35
N ALA A 354 -3.44 6.79 -21.59
CA ALA A 354 -4.43 6.75 -22.65
C ALA A 354 -5.50 5.68 -22.30
N PRO A 355 -6.78 5.92 -22.63
CA PRO A 355 -7.87 4.99 -22.33
C PRO A 355 -7.65 3.55 -22.82
N GLU A 356 -6.84 3.37 -23.85
CA GLU A 356 -6.49 2.04 -24.40
C GLU A 356 -5.61 1.19 -23.47
N ASN A 357 -4.92 1.80 -22.50
CA ASN A 357 -4.01 1.11 -21.59
C ASN A 357 -4.59 0.82 -20.18
N LEU A 358 -5.91 0.86 -20.03
CA LEU A 358 -6.60 0.69 -18.76
C LEU A 358 -6.37 -0.67 -18.06
N GLN A 359 -5.73 -1.64 -18.71
CA GLN A 359 -5.36 -2.93 -18.11
C GLN A 359 -3.89 -2.97 -17.69
N SER A 360 -3.11 -1.97 -18.04
CA SER A 360 -1.73 -1.84 -17.63
C SER A 360 -1.64 -1.27 -16.22
N ILE A 361 -0.68 -1.76 -15.43
CA ILE A 361 -0.27 -1.15 -14.17
C ILE A 361 0.62 0.10 -14.38
N GLY A 362 0.82 0.51 -15.62
CA GLY A 362 1.51 1.74 -16.00
C GLY A 362 2.98 1.57 -16.36
N ILE A 363 3.68 2.69 -16.34
CA ILE A 363 5.12 2.80 -16.57
C ILE A 363 5.86 3.08 -15.26
N ALA A 364 7.15 2.77 -15.22
CA ALA A 364 7.99 3.02 -14.05
C ALA A 364 7.96 4.50 -13.63
N ILE A 365 7.87 4.76 -12.31
CA ILE A 365 8.03 6.12 -11.80
C ILE A 365 9.48 6.58 -11.92
N TYR A 366 9.69 7.89 -11.89
CA TYR A 366 11.04 8.45 -11.95
C TYR A 366 11.95 7.89 -10.85
N GLY A 367 13.18 7.50 -11.23
CA GLY A 367 14.18 6.96 -10.31
C GLY A 367 14.05 5.46 -10.02
N GLN A 368 13.12 4.77 -10.69
CA GLN A 368 13.02 3.32 -10.68
C GLN A 368 13.12 2.76 -12.10
N GLU A 369 13.71 1.56 -12.21
CA GLU A 369 13.69 0.73 -13.41
C GLU A 369 12.82 -0.48 -13.13
N VAL A 370 11.94 -0.83 -14.07
CA VAL A 370 11.09 -2.01 -14.00
C VAL A 370 11.34 -2.82 -15.26
N GLU A 371 11.73 -4.07 -15.08
CA GLU A 371 12.03 -5.00 -16.19
C GLU A 371 11.33 -6.34 -15.98
N ILE A 372 11.21 -7.08 -17.08
CA ILE A 372 10.67 -8.44 -17.08
C ILE A 372 11.84 -9.41 -17.25
N MET A 373 12.00 -10.34 -16.30
CA MET A 373 13.15 -11.23 -16.27
C MET A 373 12.74 -12.70 -16.23
N ASP A 374 13.61 -13.55 -16.78
CA ASP A 374 13.55 -15.00 -16.61
C ASP A 374 14.13 -15.47 -15.27
N ASP A 375 14.16 -16.78 -15.03
CA ASP A 375 14.71 -17.36 -13.78
C ASP A 375 16.24 -17.22 -13.67
N ASP A 376 16.95 -16.96 -14.77
CA ASP A 376 18.38 -16.75 -14.85
C ASP A 376 18.76 -15.25 -14.78
N ASN A 377 17.83 -14.38 -14.46
CA ASN A 377 17.95 -12.91 -14.40
C ASN A 377 18.29 -12.24 -15.74
N ASN A 378 17.96 -12.86 -16.86
CA ASN A 378 18.05 -12.21 -18.17
C ASN A 378 16.81 -11.36 -18.41
N ILE A 379 17.00 -10.12 -18.90
CA ILE A 379 15.90 -9.25 -19.32
C ILE A 379 15.29 -9.83 -20.59
N LEU A 380 13.97 -10.04 -20.57
CA LEU A 380 13.20 -10.61 -21.66
C LEU A 380 12.80 -9.55 -22.72
N PRO A 381 12.64 -9.95 -24.00
CA PRO A 381 12.08 -9.09 -25.04
C PRO A 381 10.66 -8.60 -24.69
N TYR A 382 10.25 -7.49 -25.32
CA TYR A 382 8.88 -6.98 -25.19
C TYR A 382 7.85 -8.03 -25.60
N GLY A 383 6.78 -8.13 -24.82
CA GLY A 383 5.69 -9.08 -25.00
C GLY A 383 5.94 -10.47 -24.41
N GLU A 384 7.17 -10.80 -24.04
CA GLU A 384 7.48 -12.06 -23.36
C GLU A 384 7.14 -11.97 -21.86
N LYS A 385 6.70 -13.11 -21.31
CA LYS A 385 6.28 -13.21 -19.91
C LYS A 385 7.43 -13.66 -19.02
N GLY A 386 7.63 -12.94 -17.93
CA GLY A 386 8.62 -13.25 -16.91
C GLY A 386 8.25 -12.62 -15.58
N GLU A 387 9.17 -12.63 -14.62
CA GLU A 387 9.02 -11.98 -13.33
C GLU A 387 9.21 -10.47 -13.47
N ILE A 388 8.34 -9.69 -12.84
CA ILE A 388 8.49 -8.23 -12.75
C ILE A 388 9.59 -7.97 -11.72
N CYS A 389 10.68 -7.35 -12.14
CA CYS A 389 11.80 -7.00 -11.30
C CYS A 389 11.98 -5.48 -11.23
N ILE A 390 12.40 -4.97 -10.07
CA ILE A 390 12.51 -3.54 -9.80
C ILE A 390 13.92 -3.21 -9.33
N LEU A 391 14.51 -2.17 -9.91
CA LEU A 391 15.78 -1.59 -9.51
C LEU A 391 15.60 -0.12 -9.19
N GLY A 392 16.25 0.38 -8.15
CA GLY A 392 16.29 1.80 -7.80
C GLY A 392 16.45 2.05 -6.31
N GLU A 393 16.66 3.31 -5.95
CA GLU A 393 16.86 3.72 -4.55
C GLU A 393 15.61 3.51 -3.67
N ALA A 394 14.43 3.28 -4.26
CA ALA A 394 13.21 2.99 -3.52
C ALA A 394 13.10 1.53 -3.03
N VAL A 395 13.96 0.63 -3.50
CA VAL A 395 13.99 -0.77 -3.06
C VAL A 395 14.44 -0.84 -1.60
N MET A 396 13.72 -1.59 -0.78
CA MET A 396 13.94 -1.75 0.67
C MET A 396 15.38 -2.12 1.02
N MET A 397 15.76 -1.87 2.26
CA MET A 397 17.04 -2.37 2.80
C MET A 397 17.05 -3.90 2.94
N GLY A 398 15.89 -4.51 3.13
CA GLY A 398 15.69 -5.94 3.31
C GLY A 398 14.62 -6.25 4.36
N TYR A 399 14.37 -7.54 4.53
CA TYR A 399 13.53 -8.06 5.60
C TYR A 399 14.32 -8.16 6.90
N LEU A 400 13.73 -7.68 7.99
CA LEU A 400 14.29 -7.74 9.33
C LEU A 400 14.53 -9.20 9.76
N ASN A 401 15.75 -9.52 10.18
CA ASN A 401 16.14 -10.85 10.67
C ASN A 401 15.83 -12.04 9.73
N LYS A 402 15.81 -11.83 8.40
CA LYS A 402 15.46 -12.87 7.41
C LYS A 402 16.49 -12.95 6.27
N PRO A 403 17.74 -13.39 6.53
CA PRO A 403 18.81 -13.37 5.52
C PRO A 403 18.51 -14.21 4.28
N GLU A 404 17.87 -15.38 4.44
CA GLU A 404 17.52 -16.23 3.30
C GLU A 404 16.43 -15.58 2.41
N ALA A 405 15.41 -14.96 3.03
CA ALA A 405 14.39 -14.24 2.29
C ALA A 405 14.96 -13.00 1.57
N ASN A 406 15.99 -12.37 2.15
CA ASN A 406 16.70 -11.26 1.50
C ASN A 406 17.49 -11.76 0.29
N ALA A 407 18.21 -12.87 0.41
CA ALA A 407 18.96 -13.46 -0.70
C ALA A 407 18.03 -13.92 -1.84
N GLU A 408 16.79 -14.36 -1.54
CA GLU A 408 15.77 -14.72 -2.53
C GLU A 408 15.20 -13.47 -3.22
N ALA A 409 14.87 -12.43 -2.43
CA ALA A 409 14.16 -11.25 -2.95
C ALA A 409 15.08 -10.22 -3.61
N LEU A 410 16.33 -10.10 -3.14
CA LEU A 410 17.29 -9.08 -3.59
C LEU A 410 18.46 -9.79 -4.30
N ARG A 411 18.26 -10.11 -5.59
CA ARG A 411 19.27 -10.81 -6.40
C ARG A 411 19.89 -9.86 -7.42
N ASP A 412 21.20 -9.85 -7.52
CA ASP A 412 21.96 -9.06 -8.51
C ASP A 412 21.59 -7.57 -8.53
N GLY A 413 21.18 -7.02 -7.38
CA GLY A 413 20.75 -5.63 -7.22
C GLY A 413 19.28 -5.37 -7.55
N TRP A 414 18.55 -6.36 -8.05
CA TRP A 414 17.14 -6.28 -8.39
C TRP A 414 16.25 -6.83 -7.27
N LEU A 415 15.12 -6.16 -7.05
CA LEU A 415 14.03 -6.71 -6.27
C LEU A 415 13.17 -7.63 -7.16
N HIS A 416 13.17 -8.91 -6.83
CA HIS A 416 12.28 -9.91 -7.42
C HIS A 416 10.94 -9.89 -6.70
N THR A 417 9.90 -9.40 -7.39
CA THR A 417 8.61 -9.11 -6.76
C THR A 417 7.76 -10.35 -6.51
N GLY A 418 8.05 -11.44 -7.21
CA GLY A 418 7.21 -12.62 -7.27
C GLY A 418 5.93 -12.42 -8.09
N ASP A 419 5.73 -11.25 -8.68
CA ASP A 419 4.64 -10.97 -9.61
C ASP A 419 5.12 -11.25 -11.05
N MET A 420 4.30 -11.94 -11.83
CA MET A 420 4.59 -12.28 -13.22
C MET A 420 3.86 -11.32 -14.15
N GLY A 421 4.53 -10.94 -15.24
CA GLY A 421 3.97 -9.97 -16.16
C GLY A 421 4.69 -9.97 -17.51
N TYR A 422 4.36 -8.98 -18.31
CA TYR A 422 5.07 -8.64 -19.54
C TYR A 422 5.07 -7.12 -19.72
N MET A 423 5.95 -6.63 -20.56
CA MET A 423 6.06 -5.21 -20.91
C MET A 423 5.81 -5.05 -22.41
N ASP A 424 5.04 -4.04 -22.82
CA ASP A 424 4.88 -3.69 -24.24
C ASP A 424 6.04 -2.81 -24.74
N ASP A 425 6.09 -2.58 -26.05
CA ASP A 425 7.14 -1.79 -26.72
C ASP A 425 7.13 -0.29 -26.34
N ARG A 426 6.09 0.17 -25.64
CA ARG A 426 5.96 1.53 -25.09
C ARG A 426 6.37 1.60 -23.61
N GLY A 427 6.78 0.47 -23.02
CA GLY A 427 7.19 0.40 -21.61
C GLY A 427 6.04 0.26 -20.61
N TYR A 428 4.81 -0.01 -21.06
CA TYR A 428 3.70 -0.32 -20.17
C TYR A 428 3.79 -1.75 -19.66
N VAL A 429 3.64 -1.92 -18.36
CA VAL A 429 3.71 -3.21 -17.67
C VAL A 429 2.31 -3.78 -17.44
N TYR A 430 2.16 -5.08 -17.66
CA TYR A 430 0.90 -5.83 -17.49
C TYR A 430 1.13 -7.01 -16.56
N ILE A 431 0.29 -7.16 -15.51
CA ILE A 431 0.37 -8.28 -14.58
C ILE A 431 -0.35 -9.50 -15.17
N SER A 432 0.33 -10.64 -15.18
CA SER A 432 -0.24 -11.95 -15.55
C SER A 432 -0.64 -12.78 -14.33
N GLY A 433 -0.06 -12.53 -13.16
CA GLY A 433 -0.36 -13.26 -11.92
C GLY A 433 0.79 -13.26 -10.93
N ARG A 434 0.74 -14.17 -9.95
CA ARG A 434 1.85 -14.38 -9.01
C ARG A 434 2.57 -15.69 -9.28
N LYS A 435 3.90 -15.70 -9.21
CA LYS A 435 4.76 -16.88 -9.40
C LYS A 435 4.31 -18.02 -8.47
N LYS A 436 4.04 -17.73 -7.20
CA LYS A 436 3.56 -18.70 -6.19
C LYS A 436 2.09 -19.13 -6.34
N GLU A 437 1.31 -18.42 -7.14
CA GLU A 437 -0.09 -18.76 -7.44
C GLU A 437 -0.24 -19.51 -8.76
N MET A 438 0.82 -19.63 -9.54
CA MET A 438 0.85 -20.37 -10.78
C MET A 438 0.35 -21.80 -10.56
N ILE A 439 -0.54 -22.26 -11.45
CA ILE A 439 -1.11 -23.60 -11.46
C ILE A 439 -0.29 -24.41 -12.46
N ASN A 440 0.37 -25.46 -11.98
CA ASN A 440 1.10 -26.39 -12.86
C ASN A 440 0.19 -27.54 -13.22
N ARG A 441 -0.40 -27.47 -14.41
CA ARG A 441 -1.31 -28.47 -14.94
C ARG A 441 -0.63 -29.35 -15.96
N GLY A 442 -0.11 -30.48 -15.54
CA GLY A 442 0.53 -31.44 -16.46
C GLY A 442 1.76 -30.88 -17.19
N GLY A 443 2.50 -29.96 -16.56
CA GLY A 443 3.64 -29.26 -17.13
C GLY A 443 3.31 -27.90 -17.76
N GLU A 444 2.03 -27.59 -17.95
CA GLU A 444 1.59 -26.28 -18.45
C GLU A 444 1.44 -25.29 -17.30
N ASN A 445 2.11 -24.15 -17.41
CA ASN A 445 2.04 -23.08 -16.43
C ASN A 445 0.83 -22.16 -16.70
N ILE A 446 -0.13 -22.14 -15.80
CA ILE A 446 -1.35 -21.35 -15.90
C ILE A 446 -1.35 -20.29 -14.80
N TYR A 447 -1.44 -19.03 -15.19
CA TYR A 447 -1.58 -17.95 -14.22
C TYR A 447 -3.06 -17.66 -13.96
N PRO A 448 -3.54 -17.74 -12.70
CA PRO A 448 -4.94 -17.51 -12.34
C PRO A 448 -5.55 -16.27 -12.99
N ARG A 449 -4.78 -15.20 -13.05
CA ARG A 449 -5.22 -13.90 -13.58
C ARG A 449 -5.64 -13.94 -15.05
N GLU A 450 -5.06 -14.82 -15.86
CA GLU A 450 -5.41 -15.00 -17.25
C GLU A 450 -6.84 -15.51 -17.45
N ILE A 451 -7.38 -16.16 -16.42
CA ILE A 451 -8.75 -16.70 -16.39
C ILE A 451 -9.69 -15.72 -15.66
N GLU A 452 -9.20 -15.09 -14.59
CA GLU A 452 -9.97 -14.11 -13.81
C GLU A 452 -10.36 -12.89 -14.65
N ILE A 453 -9.42 -12.30 -15.40
CA ILE A 453 -9.67 -11.09 -16.22
C ILE A 453 -10.85 -11.24 -17.18
N PRO A 454 -10.96 -12.29 -18.01
CA PRO A 454 -12.15 -12.46 -18.84
C PRO A 454 -13.42 -12.72 -18.03
N LEU A 455 -13.35 -13.47 -16.91
CA LEU A 455 -14.53 -13.73 -16.09
C LEU A 455 -15.06 -12.48 -15.37
N GLU A 456 -14.20 -11.58 -14.94
CA GLU A 456 -14.58 -10.29 -14.34
C GLU A 456 -15.36 -9.38 -15.31
N LYS A 457 -15.27 -9.62 -16.60
CA LYS A 457 -16.03 -8.89 -17.63
C LYS A 457 -17.43 -9.46 -17.86
N HIS A 458 -17.77 -10.59 -17.23
CA HIS A 458 -19.05 -11.23 -17.43
C HIS A 458 -20.13 -10.61 -16.54
N LEU A 459 -21.24 -10.13 -17.12
CA LEU A 459 -22.31 -9.36 -16.46
C LEU A 459 -22.95 -10.04 -15.25
N LYS A 460 -22.91 -11.36 -15.16
CA LYS A 460 -23.49 -12.12 -14.03
C LYS A 460 -22.49 -12.33 -12.88
N ILE A 461 -21.18 -12.08 -13.08
CA ILE A 461 -20.11 -12.37 -12.12
C ILE A 461 -19.77 -11.11 -11.33
N ALA A 462 -19.94 -11.17 -10.01
CA ALA A 462 -19.56 -10.11 -9.10
C ALA A 462 -18.09 -10.19 -8.70
N GLU A 463 -17.62 -11.42 -8.41
CA GLU A 463 -16.24 -11.67 -8.01
C GLU A 463 -15.79 -13.05 -8.51
N VAL A 464 -14.48 -13.18 -8.75
CA VAL A 464 -13.87 -14.46 -9.11
C VAL A 464 -12.46 -14.58 -8.53
N ALA A 465 -12.11 -15.79 -8.10
CA ALA A 465 -10.74 -16.16 -7.77
C ALA A 465 -10.44 -17.55 -8.34
N VAL A 466 -9.30 -17.68 -9.01
CA VAL A 466 -8.85 -18.94 -9.58
C VAL A 466 -7.67 -19.48 -8.79
N VAL A 467 -7.71 -20.78 -8.49
CA VAL A 467 -6.67 -21.49 -7.73
C VAL A 467 -6.40 -22.87 -8.32
N GLY A 468 -5.20 -23.41 -8.05
CA GLY A 468 -4.91 -24.82 -8.32
C GLY A 468 -5.60 -25.72 -7.30
N ALA A 469 -6.23 -26.80 -7.77
CA ALA A 469 -6.73 -27.90 -6.96
C ALA A 469 -5.88 -29.13 -7.22
N PRO A 470 -5.42 -29.88 -6.19
CA PRO A 470 -4.59 -31.05 -6.38
C PRO A 470 -5.24 -32.10 -7.29
N ASP A 471 -4.45 -32.68 -8.20
CA ASP A 471 -4.87 -33.74 -9.09
C ASP A 471 -3.77 -34.81 -9.22
N PRO A 472 -4.09 -36.12 -9.03
CA PRO A 472 -3.08 -37.16 -9.06
C PRO A 472 -2.39 -37.36 -10.43
N ALA A 473 -3.05 -37.00 -11.55
CA ALA A 473 -2.53 -37.22 -12.89
C ALA A 473 -1.85 -35.97 -13.46
N LEU A 474 -2.38 -34.78 -13.14
CA LEU A 474 -1.93 -33.53 -13.72
C LEU A 474 -1.12 -32.66 -12.74
N GLY A 475 -0.95 -33.10 -11.47
CA GLY A 475 -0.41 -32.28 -10.41
C GLY A 475 -1.46 -31.33 -9.85
N GLU A 476 -1.92 -30.38 -10.68
CA GLU A 476 -3.01 -29.48 -10.34
C GLU A 476 -4.05 -29.38 -11.47
N ARG A 477 -5.30 -29.07 -11.09
CA ARG A 477 -6.39 -28.66 -12.00
C ARG A 477 -6.81 -27.24 -11.70
N VAL A 478 -7.35 -26.58 -12.71
CA VAL A 478 -7.87 -25.21 -12.57
C VAL A 478 -9.22 -25.23 -11.87
N ARG A 479 -9.31 -24.54 -10.72
CA ARG A 479 -10.55 -24.32 -9.95
C ARG A 479 -10.90 -22.84 -9.97
N ALA A 480 -12.08 -22.50 -10.51
CA ALA A 480 -12.65 -21.17 -10.48
C ALA A 480 -13.69 -21.06 -9.36
N CYS A 481 -13.46 -20.17 -8.40
CA CYS A 481 -14.37 -19.82 -7.31
C CYS A 481 -15.07 -18.51 -7.68
N ILE A 482 -16.39 -18.55 -7.86
CA ILE A 482 -17.18 -17.45 -8.47
C ILE A 482 -18.27 -17.00 -7.51
N VAL A 483 -18.41 -15.67 -7.34
CA VAL A 483 -19.54 -15.02 -6.69
C VAL A 483 -20.38 -14.37 -7.77
N LEU A 484 -21.65 -14.69 -7.84
CA LEU A 484 -22.59 -14.09 -8.79
C LEU A 484 -23.23 -12.82 -8.21
N HIS A 485 -23.63 -11.91 -9.09
CA HIS A 485 -24.50 -10.80 -8.69
C HIS A 485 -25.83 -11.31 -8.12
N PRO A 486 -26.46 -10.56 -7.18
CA PRO A 486 -27.78 -10.92 -6.66
C PRO A 486 -28.78 -11.21 -7.78
N SER A 487 -29.58 -12.26 -7.62
CA SER A 487 -30.59 -12.72 -8.60
C SER A 487 -30.04 -13.27 -9.92
N CYS A 488 -28.74 -13.40 -10.09
CA CYS A 488 -28.14 -14.08 -11.24
C CYS A 488 -27.94 -15.56 -10.95
N SER A 489 -28.02 -16.37 -12.01
CA SER A 489 -27.66 -17.79 -11.99
C SER A 489 -26.76 -18.11 -13.19
N MET A 490 -25.86 -19.07 -13.01
CA MET A 490 -24.93 -19.52 -14.05
C MET A 490 -24.51 -20.97 -13.76
N THR A 491 -24.27 -21.75 -14.81
CA THR A 491 -23.76 -23.11 -14.70
C THR A 491 -22.25 -23.17 -14.98
N ALA A 492 -21.61 -24.26 -14.58
CA ALA A 492 -20.19 -24.47 -14.89
C ALA A 492 -19.92 -24.55 -16.40
N GLU A 493 -20.88 -25.08 -17.16
CA GLU A 493 -20.83 -25.18 -18.63
C GLU A 493 -20.87 -23.79 -19.25
N GLU A 494 -21.77 -22.90 -18.80
CA GLU A 494 -21.84 -21.51 -19.27
C GLU A 494 -20.53 -20.75 -18.99
N VAL A 495 -19.86 -21.01 -17.86
CA VAL A 495 -18.54 -20.44 -17.55
C VAL A 495 -17.49 -20.89 -18.54
N ARG A 496 -17.43 -22.20 -18.82
CA ARG A 496 -16.46 -22.76 -19.79
C ARG A 496 -16.74 -22.31 -21.21
N GLU A 497 -17.99 -22.27 -21.61
CA GLU A 497 -18.41 -21.78 -22.93
C GLU A 497 -18.02 -20.32 -23.13
N TYR A 498 -18.28 -19.48 -22.12
CA TYR A 498 -17.89 -18.06 -22.13
C TYR A 498 -16.38 -17.86 -22.29
N LEU A 499 -15.57 -18.75 -21.72
CA LEU A 499 -14.12 -18.68 -21.79
C LEU A 499 -13.53 -19.32 -23.07
N SER A 500 -14.27 -20.15 -23.76
CA SER A 500 -13.76 -21.05 -24.80
C SER A 500 -13.13 -20.33 -26.00
N ASP A 501 -13.57 -19.11 -26.30
CA ASP A 501 -13.07 -18.24 -27.36
C ASP A 501 -12.06 -17.18 -26.86
N LYS A 502 -11.81 -17.12 -25.54
CA LYS A 502 -11.00 -16.06 -24.90
C LYS A 502 -9.67 -16.56 -24.35
N ILE A 503 -9.59 -17.85 -23.99
CA ILE A 503 -8.37 -18.44 -23.44
C ILE A 503 -8.11 -19.83 -24.04
N ALA A 504 -6.85 -20.28 -23.97
CA ALA A 504 -6.48 -21.60 -24.48
C ALA A 504 -7.23 -22.73 -23.74
N LYS A 505 -7.55 -23.80 -24.44
CA LYS A 505 -8.36 -24.92 -23.94
C LYS A 505 -7.83 -25.54 -22.63
N TYR A 506 -6.50 -25.63 -22.49
CA TYR A 506 -5.88 -26.21 -21.29
C TYR A 506 -6.02 -25.33 -20.03
N LYS A 507 -6.37 -24.05 -20.21
CA LYS A 507 -6.62 -23.08 -19.12
C LYS A 507 -8.08 -23.09 -18.64
N LEU A 508 -8.99 -23.74 -19.37
CA LEU A 508 -10.40 -23.76 -18.98
C LEU A 508 -10.56 -24.43 -17.60
N PRO A 509 -11.35 -23.85 -16.68
CA PRO A 509 -11.52 -24.41 -15.36
C PRO A 509 -12.29 -25.73 -15.41
N GLU A 510 -11.64 -26.79 -14.90
CA GLU A 510 -12.28 -28.11 -14.73
C GLU A 510 -13.24 -28.10 -13.55
N ILE A 511 -12.94 -27.28 -12.52
CA ILE A 511 -13.76 -27.15 -11.33
C ILE A 511 -14.30 -25.72 -11.30
N VAL A 512 -15.61 -25.58 -11.30
CA VAL A 512 -16.29 -24.30 -11.12
C VAL A 512 -17.17 -24.38 -9.88
N GLU A 513 -16.96 -23.47 -8.95
CA GLU A 513 -17.68 -23.41 -7.69
C GLU A 513 -18.30 -22.03 -7.50
N PHE A 514 -19.61 -22.02 -7.24
CA PHE A 514 -20.33 -20.79 -6.92
C PHE A 514 -20.43 -20.63 -5.41
N MET A 515 -20.00 -19.45 -4.92
CA MET A 515 -19.85 -19.16 -3.49
C MET A 515 -20.65 -17.90 -3.11
N PRO A 516 -21.10 -17.80 -1.85
CA PRO A 516 -21.75 -16.58 -1.37
C PRO A 516 -20.79 -15.39 -1.20
N GLY A 517 -19.49 -15.64 -1.11
CA GLY A 517 -18.42 -14.65 -0.97
C GLY A 517 -17.06 -15.30 -0.96
N LEU A 518 -16.02 -14.56 -1.33
CA LEU A 518 -14.63 -15.01 -1.28
C LEU A 518 -14.00 -14.68 0.09
N PRO A 519 -13.16 -15.57 0.67
CA PRO A 519 -12.45 -15.29 1.92
C PRO A 519 -11.46 -14.14 1.72
N ARG A 520 -11.50 -13.18 2.66
CA ARG A 520 -10.66 -11.97 2.59
C ARG A 520 -9.88 -11.77 3.87
N ASN A 521 -8.68 -11.22 3.73
CA ASN A 521 -7.93 -10.72 4.86
C ASN A 521 -8.53 -9.37 5.34
N PRO A 522 -8.08 -8.85 6.49
CA PRO A 522 -8.54 -7.55 7.01
C PRO A 522 -8.35 -6.36 6.06
N THR A 523 -7.44 -6.47 5.09
CA THR A 523 -7.20 -5.44 4.07
C THR A 523 -8.11 -5.56 2.84
N GLY A 524 -9.04 -6.52 2.85
CA GLY A 524 -9.95 -6.78 1.73
C GLY A 524 -9.38 -7.65 0.61
N LYS A 525 -8.13 -8.12 0.72
CA LYS A 525 -7.50 -8.98 -0.29
C LYS A 525 -7.99 -10.41 -0.17
N VAL A 526 -8.34 -11.04 -1.30
CA VAL A 526 -8.77 -12.44 -1.36
C VAL A 526 -7.65 -13.37 -0.87
N MET A 527 -8.00 -14.27 0.06
CA MET A 527 -7.08 -15.27 0.62
C MET A 527 -7.13 -16.56 -0.20
N LYS A 528 -6.44 -16.58 -1.35
CA LYS A 528 -6.40 -17.77 -2.23
C LYS A 528 -5.88 -19.04 -1.54
N HIS A 529 -5.00 -18.91 -0.56
CA HIS A 529 -4.50 -20.05 0.22
C HIS A 529 -5.60 -20.71 1.06
N GLU A 530 -6.61 -19.96 1.51
CA GLU A 530 -7.79 -20.54 2.17
C GLU A 530 -8.69 -21.26 1.16
N LEU A 531 -8.88 -20.68 -0.03
CA LEU A 531 -9.62 -21.36 -1.11
C LEU A 531 -8.97 -22.69 -1.49
N LYS A 532 -7.63 -22.76 -1.55
CA LYS A 532 -6.90 -24.04 -1.81
C LYS A 532 -7.15 -25.10 -0.74
N LYS A 533 -7.37 -24.72 0.52
CA LYS A 533 -7.64 -25.66 1.65
C LYS A 533 -9.09 -26.13 1.71
N MET A 534 -10.02 -25.40 1.10
CA MET A 534 -11.43 -25.77 1.14
C MET A 534 -11.67 -27.10 0.40
N THR A 535 -12.48 -27.98 1.03
CA THR A 535 -12.85 -29.27 0.44
C THR A 535 -13.51 -29.07 -0.92
N LEU A 536 -13.09 -29.83 -1.91
CA LEU A 536 -13.69 -29.80 -3.24
C LEU A 536 -15.18 -30.22 -3.16
N PRO A 537 -16.07 -29.55 -3.93
CA PRO A 537 -17.47 -29.96 -3.97
C PRO A 537 -17.58 -31.42 -4.45
N GLN A 538 -18.32 -32.23 -3.71
CA GLN A 538 -18.59 -33.61 -4.09
C GLN A 538 -19.46 -33.57 -5.38
N GLY A 539 -18.90 -33.98 -6.52
CA GLY A 539 -19.64 -34.11 -7.77
C GLY A 539 -18.98 -33.61 -9.05
N GLY A 540 -17.77 -33.07 -8.99
CA GLY A 540 -17.03 -32.59 -10.17
C GLY A 540 -16.22 -33.68 -10.89
N SER A 541 -16.77 -34.86 -11.18
CA SER A 541 -16.10 -35.77 -12.11
C SER A 541 -16.58 -35.51 -13.53
N LEU A 542 -15.68 -35.08 -14.38
CA LEU A 542 -15.87 -35.17 -15.83
C LEU A 542 -16.05 -36.66 -16.24
N LYS A 543 -17.21 -36.98 -16.82
CA LYS A 543 -17.30 -38.07 -17.80
C LYS A 543 -16.85 -37.58 -19.17
#